data_f94b0f90bf9acddb687e5ca7aad21d11
#
_entry.id   f94b0f90bf9acddb687e5ca7aad21d11
#
_cell.length_a   1.000
_cell.length_b   1.000
_cell.length_c   1.000
_cell.angle_alpha   90.00
_cell.angle_beta   90.00
_cell.angle_gamma   90.00
#
_symmetry.space_group_name_H-M   'P 1'
#
loop_
_entity.id
_entity.type
_entity.pdbx_description
1 polymer ?
#
loop_
_entity_poly.entity_id
_entity_poly.type
_entity_poly.pdbx_seq_one_letter_code
_entity_poly.pdbx_strand_id
1 'polypeptide(L)'
;MAKIGVIDVGGGLRGIYAAGVFDWCMENDVQFDYGIGISAGSANLASYISGQHGRNYPFYEEYSMRKQYMGAGNMLHGGSFLNLQYIYGTLSNAGGENPLNFAKMNANPVEWYMIATNATTGKPKYFTRSDLHQDDYRVLMASCCIPVACKPIVIDGVPYYDGALGDTIPLDKAFADGCDKVVLILTKPAGIIRADSTDRKLARVIRRRYPKAAEQLALRAQHYNEGIQKAQQLAAEGKVLIIAADDTCGVKTLTRDREALKKLYTKGLHDAEAIRDFVV
;
A
#
# COMPACT_ATOMS: atom_id res chain seq x y z
N MET A 1 -16.93 -6.88 -21.54
CA MET A 1 -15.51 -6.53 -21.46
C MET A 1 -14.93 -7.29 -20.27
N ALA A 2 -13.65 -7.64 -20.32
CA ALA A 2 -12.99 -8.30 -19.20
C ALA A 2 -12.93 -7.33 -17.98
N LYS A 3 -13.19 -7.83 -16.77
CA LYS A 3 -13.02 -7.06 -15.52
C LYS A 3 -11.55 -7.04 -15.15
N ILE A 4 -10.92 -5.87 -15.19
CA ILE A 4 -9.49 -5.70 -14.96
C ILE A 4 -9.26 -5.08 -13.58
N GLY A 5 -8.53 -5.81 -12.74
CA GLY A 5 -8.13 -5.36 -11.40
C GLY A 5 -6.71 -4.83 -11.34
N VAL A 6 -6.44 -3.99 -10.33
CA VAL A 6 -5.09 -3.59 -9.94
C VAL A 6 -4.86 -3.87 -8.45
N ILE A 7 -3.69 -4.40 -8.12
CA ILE A 7 -3.25 -4.63 -6.74
C ILE A 7 -1.94 -3.89 -6.51
N ASP A 8 -1.91 -2.95 -5.55
CA ASP A 8 -0.67 -2.34 -5.07
C ASP A 8 -0.35 -2.86 -3.66
N VAL A 9 0.72 -3.65 -3.56
CA VAL A 9 1.13 -4.28 -2.29
C VAL A 9 1.85 -3.32 -1.33
N GLY A 10 2.05 -2.07 -1.75
CA GLY A 10 2.72 -1.05 -0.94
C GLY A 10 4.20 -1.33 -0.70
N GLY A 11 4.71 -0.83 0.42
CA GLY A 11 6.13 -1.04 0.79
C GLY A 11 6.79 0.15 1.49
N GLY A 12 6.02 0.97 2.19
CA GLY A 12 6.49 2.21 2.81
C GLY A 12 6.98 3.18 1.74
N LEU A 13 8.17 3.78 1.91
CA LEU A 13 8.69 4.77 0.94
C LEU A 13 9.02 4.18 -0.44
N ARG A 14 9.18 2.85 -0.58
CA ARG A 14 9.24 2.22 -1.91
C ARG A 14 7.92 2.35 -2.69
N GLY A 15 6.81 2.66 -2.03
CA GLY A 15 5.52 2.92 -2.67
C GLY A 15 5.56 4.06 -3.69
N ILE A 16 6.60 4.88 -3.70
CA ILE A 16 6.83 5.90 -4.73
C ILE A 16 6.93 5.28 -6.14
N TYR A 17 7.40 4.04 -6.27
CA TYR A 17 7.39 3.29 -7.52
C TYR A 17 5.96 3.14 -8.06
N ALA A 18 5.05 2.65 -7.22
CA ALA A 18 3.64 2.50 -7.59
C ALA A 18 2.96 3.86 -7.82
N ALA A 19 3.38 4.93 -7.12
CA ALA A 19 2.92 6.29 -7.43
C ALA A 19 3.25 6.67 -8.88
N GLY A 20 4.47 6.37 -9.37
CA GLY A 20 4.84 6.56 -10.77
C GLY A 20 3.99 5.70 -11.72
N VAL A 21 3.74 4.44 -11.38
CA VAL A 21 2.86 3.57 -12.17
C VAL A 21 1.45 4.16 -12.31
N PHE A 22 0.85 4.63 -11.22
CA PHE A 22 -0.49 5.22 -11.26
C PHE A 22 -0.53 6.57 -11.98
N ASP A 23 0.53 7.39 -11.85
CA ASP A 23 0.61 8.65 -12.58
C ASP A 23 0.69 8.40 -14.09
N TRP A 24 1.48 7.42 -14.54
CA TRP A 24 1.49 6.98 -15.93
C TRP A 24 0.11 6.47 -16.39
N CYS A 25 -0.59 5.69 -15.55
CA CYS A 25 -1.94 5.22 -15.89
C CYS A 25 -2.89 6.41 -16.11
N MET A 26 -2.83 7.44 -15.27
CA MET A 26 -3.65 8.66 -15.42
C MET A 26 -3.29 9.46 -16.67
N GLU A 27 -2.01 9.56 -17.03
CA GLU A 27 -1.53 10.23 -18.25
C GLU A 27 -1.96 9.53 -19.54
N ASN A 28 -2.18 8.20 -19.47
CA ASN A 28 -2.52 7.37 -20.62
C ASN A 28 -3.97 6.86 -20.60
N ASP A 29 -4.84 7.48 -19.78
CA ASP A 29 -6.27 7.14 -19.64
C ASP A 29 -6.54 5.66 -19.32
N VAL A 30 -5.59 4.97 -18.70
CA VAL A 30 -5.77 3.59 -18.23
C VAL A 30 -6.67 3.58 -17.01
N GLN A 31 -7.75 2.83 -17.08
CA GLN A 31 -8.71 2.67 -15.98
C GLN A 31 -8.82 1.20 -15.58
N PHE A 32 -9.01 0.99 -14.28
CA PHE A 32 -9.25 -0.33 -13.71
C PHE A 32 -10.69 -0.40 -13.17
N ASP A 33 -11.32 -1.56 -13.30
CA ASP A 33 -12.67 -1.82 -12.79
C ASP A 33 -12.66 -2.12 -11.28
N TYR A 34 -11.50 -2.59 -10.78
CA TYR A 34 -11.31 -3.12 -9.45
C TYR A 34 -9.93 -2.78 -8.90
N GLY A 35 -9.83 -2.52 -7.61
CA GLY A 35 -8.56 -2.22 -6.97
C GLY A 35 -8.41 -2.78 -5.56
N ILE A 36 -7.21 -3.23 -5.19
CA ILE A 36 -6.84 -3.53 -3.80
C ILE A 36 -5.54 -2.80 -3.46
N GLY A 37 -5.59 -2.00 -2.40
CA GLY A 37 -4.41 -1.34 -1.86
C GLY A 37 -4.01 -1.93 -0.50
N ILE A 38 -2.70 -2.07 -0.29
CA ILE A 38 -2.12 -2.52 0.97
C ILE A 38 -1.08 -1.52 1.41
N SER A 39 -1.14 -1.07 2.68
CA SER A 39 -0.14 -0.13 3.20
C SER A 39 -0.09 1.15 2.35
N ALA A 40 1.10 1.61 1.95
CA ALA A 40 1.28 2.73 1.03
C ALA A 40 0.45 2.58 -0.26
N GLY A 41 0.18 1.35 -0.72
CA GLY A 41 -0.64 1.07 -1.89
C GLY A 41 -2.10 1.52 -1.75
N SER A 42 -2.66 1.49 -0.53
CA SER A 42 -4.00 2.04 -0.28
C SER A 42 -4.05 3.54 -0.53
N ALA A 43 -3.02 4.27 -0.16
CA ALA A 43 -2.93 5.73 -0.37
C ALA A 43 -2.66 6.08 -1.84
N ASN A 44 -1.80 5.31 -2.52
CA ASN A 44 -1.55 5.47 -3.94
C ASN A 44 -2.85 5.27 -4.75
N LEU A 45 -3.56 4.19 -4.45
CA LEU A 45 -4.81 3.87 -5.12
C LEU A 45 -5.89 4.92 -4.84
N ALA A 46 -6.00 5.44 -3.60
CA ALA A 46 -6.93 6.52 -3.26
C ALA A 46 -6.69 7.77 -4.12
N SER A 47 -5.43 8.15 -4.33
CA SER A 47 -5.07 9.29 -5.19
C SER A 47 -5.37 9.03 -6.66
N TYR A 48 -5.10 7.83 -7.15
CA TYR A 48 -5.45 7.40 -8.51
C TYR A 48 -6.98 7.47 -8.73
N ILE A 49 -7.76 6.86 -7.85
CA ILE A 49 -9.23 6.83 -7.93
C ILE A 49 -9.83 8.24 -7.84
N SER A 50 -9.19 9.15 -7.09
CA SER A 50 -9.60 10.55 -7.03
C SER A 50 -9.16 11.39 -8.23
N GLY A 51 -8.43 10.79 -9.20
CA GLY A 51 -7.93 11.48 -10.39
C GLY A 51 -6.92 12.58 -10.07
N GLN A 52 -6.13 12.42 -9.00
CA GLN A 52 -5.14 13.42 -8.57
C GLN A 52 -3.73 13.03 -9.01
N HIS A 53 -3.46 13.26 -10.30
CA HIS A 53 -2.13 13.07 -10.89
C HIS A 53 -1.05 13.83 -10.09
N GLY A 54 0.09 13.18 -9.84
CA GLY A 54 1.22 13.75 -9.13
C GLY A 54 1.02 13.92 -7.61
N ARG A 55 -0.20 13.67 -7.07
CA ARG A 55 -0.50 13.90 -5.65
C ARG A 55 0.39 13.10 -4.71
N ASN A 56 0.71 11.85 -5.07
CA ASN A 56 1.46 10.96 -4.20
C ASN A 56 2.95 11.33 -4.11
N TYR A 57 3.53 11.88 -5.18
CA TYR A 57 4.96 12.15 -5.27
C TYR A 57 5.51 12.99 -4.09
N PRO A 58 4.91 14.14 -3.71
CA PRO A 58 5.38 14.94 -2.57
C PRO A 58 5.36 14.19 -1.24
N PHE A 59 4.42 13.26 -1.03
CA PHE A 59 4.38 12.47 0.22
C PHE A 59 5.63 11.64 0.42
N TYR A 60 6.23 11.16 -0.66
CA TYR A 60 7.44 10.35 -0.63
C TYR A 60 8.71 11.19 -0.69
N GLU A 61 8.78 12.14 -1.62
CA GLU A 61 10.02 12.86 -1.93
C GLU A 61 10.23 14.08 -1.01
N GLU A 62 9.18 14.81 -0.66
CA GLU A 62 9.27 16.04 0.13
C GLU A 62 8.85 15.83 1.58
N TYR A 63 7.59 15.42 1.82
CA TYR A 63 7.02 15.39 3.16
C TYR A 63 7.69 14.33 4.04
N SER A 64 8.17 13.23 3.46
CA SER A 64 8.88 12.19 4.20
C SER A 64 10.17 12.70 4.86
N MET A 65 10.76 13.80 4.34
CA MET A 65 11.96 14.44 4.91
C MET A 65 11.65 15.26 6.16
N ARG A 66 10.39 15.61 6.39
CA ARG A 66 9.96 16.41 7.54
C ARG A 66 10.04 15.61 8.84
N LYS A 67 10.46 16.26 9.92
CA LYS A 67 10.57 15.63 11.26
C LYS A 67 9.22 15.12 11.77
N GLN A 68 8.13 15.80 11.41
CA GLN A 68 6.76 15.44 11.76
C GLN A 68 6.29 14.14 11.09
N TYR A 69 6.81 13.82 9.91
CA TYR A 69 6.42 12.63 9.17
C TYR A 69 6.90 11.35 9.85
N MET A 70 8.19 11.27 10.19
CA MET A 70 8.77 10.16 10.93
C MET A 70 10.01 10.58 11.71
N GLY A 71 10.17 10.05 12.93
CA GLY A 71 11.33 10.28 13.76
C GLY A 71 11.10 9.91 15.24
N ALA A 72 12.19 9.75 15.98
CA ALA A 72 12.14 9.44 17.41
C ALA A 72 11.45 10.54 18.24
N GLY A 73 11.51 11.80 17.79
CA GLY A 73 10.82 12.92 18.46
C GLY A 73 9.31 12.74 18.55
N ASN A 74 8.69 12.09 17.57
CA ASN A 74 7.25 11.82 17.62
C ASN A 74 6.88 10.85 18.77
N MET A 75 7.80 9.98 19.18
CA MET A 75 7.58 9.01 20.27
C MET A 75 7.63 9.65 21.66
N LEU A 76 8.39 10.74 21.83
CA LEU A 76 8.57 11.42 23.13
C LEU A 76 7.25 11.96 23.70
N HIS A 77 6.29 12.30 22.84
CA HIS A 77 4.96 12.78 23.24
C HIS A 77 3.88 11.70 23.15
N GLY A 78 4.27 10.43 23.29
CA GLY A 78 3.34 9.32 23.26
C GLY A 78 2.82 8.96 21.86
N GLY A 79 3.38 9.54 20.79
CA GLY A 79 3.07 9.23 19.40
C GLY A 79 3.77 7.95 18.88
N SER A 80 3.78 7.80 17.57
CA SER A 80 4.44 6.71 16.84
C SER A 80 5.67 7.23 16.11
N PHE A 81 6.65 6.38 15.82
CA PHE A 81 7.82 6.77 15.01
C PHE A 81 7.38 7.30 13.64
N LEU A 82 6.50 6.56 12.95
CA LEU A 82 5.82 7.00 11.74
C LEU A 82 4.49 7.66 12.14
N ASN A 83 4.33 8.95 11.82
CA ASN A 83 3.19 9.75 12.25
C ASN A 83 2.08 9.72 11.19
N LEU A 84 1.26 8.68 11.23
CA LEU A 84 0.15 8.50 10.29
C LEU A 84 -0.91 9.60 10.41
N GLN A 85 -1.09 10.17 11.62
CA GLN A 85 -2.00 11.30 11.83
C GLN A 85 -1.53 12.57 11.09
N TYR A 86 -0.22 12.81 11.04
CA TYR A 86 0.34 13.90 10.25
C TYR A 86 0.11 13.66 8.75
N ILE A 87 0.40 12.44 8.28
CA ILE A 87 0.32 12.09 6.86
C ILE A 87 -1.12 12.14 6.35
N TYR A 88 -2.02 11.45 7.02
CA TYR A 88 -3.40 11.25 6.54
C TYR A 88 -4.42 12.18 7.20
N GLY A 89 -4.15 12.68 8.40
CA GLY A 89 -5.01 13.65 9.07
C GLY A 89 -4.64 15.09 8.75
N THR A 90 -3.36 15.49 8.94
CA THR A 90 -2.98 16.90 8.75
C THR A 90 -2.78 17.26 7.29
N LEU A 91 -1.99 16.48 6.54
CA LEU A 91 -1.67 16.81 5.15
C LEU A 91 -2.82 16.53 4.18
N SER A 92 -3.60 15.47 4.43
CA SER A 92 -4.60 14.95 3.48
C SER A 92 -6.02 15.43 3.73
N ASN A 93 -6.34 16.03 4.89
CA ASN A 93 -7.65 16.60 5.17
C ASN A 93 -7.94 17.82 4.28
N ALA A 94 -9.21 18.21 4.14
CA ALA A 94 -9.66 19.28 3.25
C ALA A 94 -8.92 20.63 3.47
N GLY A 95 -8.52 20.92 4.72
CA GLY A 95 -7.71 22.10 5.06
C GLY A 95 -6.20 21.86 5.06
N GLY A 96 -5.74 20.68 4.64
CA GLY A 96 -4.33 20.28 4.64
C GLY A 96 -3.57 20.84 3.44
N GLU A 97 -2.25 20.60 3.46
CA GLU A 97 -1.34 21.08 2.41
C GLU A 97 -1.53 20.33 1.08
N ASN A 98 -1.96 19.06 1.13
CA ASN A 98 -2.17 18.22 -0.03
C ASN A 98 -3.45 17.37 0.16
N PRO A 99 -4.63 18.01 0.08
CA PRO A 99 -5.89 17.37 0.42
C PRO A 99 -6.25 16.24 -0.56
N LEU A 100 -6.81 15.15 -0.02
CA LEU A 100 -7.42 14.12 -0.84
C LEU A 100 -8.78 14.62 -1.37
N ASN A 101 -8.99 14.54 -2.67
CA ASN A 101 -10.27 14.89 -3.27
C ASN A 101 -11.31 13.78 -3.00
N PHE A 102 -11.83 13.80 -1.77
CA PHE A 102 -12.79 12.79 -1.31
C PHE A 102 -14.04 12.74 -2.19
N ALA A 103 -14.54 13.88 -2.65
CA ALA A 103 -15.74 13.92 -3.48
C ALA A 103 -15.54 13.18 -4.81
N LYS A 104 -14.41 13.42 -5.51
CA LYS A 104 -14.08 12.67 -6.74
C LYS A 104 -13.84 11.19 -6.46
N MET A 105 -13.10 10.85 -5.40
CA MET A 105 -12.85 9.47 -5.00
C MET A 105 -14.17 8.74 -4.72
N ASN A 106 -15.09 9.38 -4.00
CA ASN A 106 -16.37 8.78 -3.64
C ASN A 106 -17.33 8.63 -4.84
N ALA A 107 -17.25 9.52 -5.83
CA ALA A 107 -18.05 9.47 -7.04
C ALA A 107 -17.51 8.49 -8.10
N ASN A 108 -16.27 8.04 -7.99
CA ASN A 108 -15.66 7.10 -8.94
C ASN A 108 -16.33 5.72 -8.82
N PRO A 109 -16.78 5.07 -9.92
CA PRO A 109 -17.50 3.80 -9.86
C PRO A 109 -16.63 2.59 -9.53
N VAL A 110 -15.28 2.72 -9.56
CA VAL A 110 -14.36 1.60 -9.32
C VAL A 110 -14.66 0.89 -7.99
N GLU A 111 -14.75 -0.42 -8.03
CA GLU A 111 -14.80 -1.25 -6.82
C GLU A 111 -13.40 -1.35 -6.22
N TRP A 112 -13.20 -0.96 -4.95
CA TRP A 112 -11.89 -1.01 -4.39
C TRP A 112 -11.86 -1.29 -2.88
N TYR A 113 -10.74 -1.86 -2.43
CA TYR A 113 -10.51 -2.30 -1.07
C TYR A 113 -9.19 -1.78 -0.51
N MET A 114 -9.21 -1.50 0.79
CA MET A 114 -8.03 -1.18 1.60
C MET A 114 -7.88 -2.26 2.66
N ILE A 115 -6.72 -2.90 2.72
CA ILE A 115 -6.52 -4.00 3.66
C ILE A 115 -5.85 -3.48 4.92
N ALA A 116 -6.42 -3.82 6.09
CA ALA A 116 -5.73 -3.75 7.36
C ALA A 116 -5.89 -5.06 8.13
N THR A 117 -4.98 -5.35 9.05
CA THR A 117 -5.01 -6.57 9.83
C THR A 117 -5.57 -6.32 11.23
N ASN A 118 -6.66 -6.99 11.60
CA ASN A 118 -7.18 -6.95 12.96
C ASN A 118 -6.11 -7.46 13.94
N ALA A 119 -5.62 -6.60 14.81
CA ALA A 119 -4.50 -6.92 15.70
C ALA A 119 -4.85 -8.02 16.72
N THR A 120 -6.12 -8.15 17.10
CA THR A 120 -6.60 -9.13 18.06
C THR A 120 -6.73 -10.51 17.44
N THR A 121 -7.26 -10.61 16.21
CA THR A 121 -7.55 -11.90 15.56
C THR A 121 -6.48 -12.36 14.57
N GLY A 122 -5.62 -11.44 14.11
CA GLY A 122 -4.66 -11.68 13.02
C GLY A 122 -5.29 -11.76 11.62
N LYS A 123 -6.62 -11.65 11.50
CA LYS A 123 -7.31 -11.77 10.21
C LYS A 123 -7.27 -10.47 9.42
N PRO A 124 -7.18 -10.53 8.07
CA PRO A 124 -7.33 -9.34 7.23
C PRO A 124 -8.78 -8.82 7.31
N LYS A 125 -8.93 -7.51 7.27
CA LYS A 125 -10.17 -6.80 7.04
C LYS A 125 -10.03 -6.04 5.73
N TYR A 126 -10.91 -6.29 4.81
CA TYR A 126 -11.04 -5.57 3.55
C TYR A 126 -12.02 -4.44 3.78
N PHE A 127 -11.50 -3.24 3.98
CA PHE A 127 -12.30 -2.03 4.06
C PHE A 127 -12.69 -1.57 2.67
N THR A 128 -13.87 -1.01 2.55
CA THR A 128 -14.44 -0.51 1.30
C THR A 128 -14.51 1.02 1.32
N ARG A 129 -14.99 1.60 0.23
CA ARG A 129 -15.28 3.03 0.14
C ARG A 129 -16.22 3.52 1.26
N SER A 130 -17.20 2.71 1.66
CA SER A 130 -18.17 3.08 2.70
C SER A 130 -17.56 3.22 4.10
N ASP A 131 -16.36 2.69 4.30
CA ASP A 131 -15.62 2.81 5.57
C ASP A 131 -14.77 4.09 5.63
N LEU A 132 -14.68 4.88 4.54
CA LEU A 132 -13.99 6.15 4.47
C LEU A 132 -14.98 7.33 4.55
N HIS A 133 -14.64 8.34 5.31
CA HIS A 133 -15.40 9.58 5.40
C HIS A 133 -14.49 10.79 5.14
N GLN A 134 -15.10 11.91 4.72
CA GLN A 134 -14.36 13.15 4.54
C GLN A 134 -13.60 13.51 5.82
N ASP A 135 -12.30 13.72 5.70
CA ASP A 135 -11.38 14.05 6.80
C ASP A 135 -11.23 12.98 7.91
N ASP A 136 -11.78 11.78 7.71
CA ASP A 136 -11.54 10.61 8.52
C ASP A 136 -10.90 9.49 7.69
N TYR A 137 -9.59 9.54 7.59
CA TYR A 137 -8.80 8.57 6.82
C TYR A 137 -8.14 7.52 7.72
N ARG A 138 -8.77 7.17 8.87
CA ARG A 138 -8.27 6.13 9.78
C ARG A 138 -8.09 4.78 9.11
N VAL A 139 -8.88 4.46 8.08
CA VAL A 139 -8.72 3.23 7.30
C VAL A 139 -7.38 3.22 6.57
N LEU A 140 -6.98 4.33 5.91
CA LEU A 140 -5.67 4.46 5.28
C LEU A 140 -4.53 4.39 6.32
N MET A 141 -4.73 5.04 7.49
CA MET A 141 -3.78 4.94 8.60
C MET A 141 -3.63 3.50 9.08
N ALA A 142 -4.74 2.76 9.23
CA ALA A 142 -4.74 1.36 9.67
C ALA A 142 -3.99 0.45 8.67
N SER A 143 -4.26 0.63 7.37
CA SER A 143 -3.57 -0.09 6.31
C SER A 143 -2.05 0.14 6.32
N CYS A 144 -1.61 1.35 6.70
CA CYS A 144 -0.19 1.76 6.75
C CYS A 144 0.47 1.58 8.14
N CYS A 145 -0.23 0.99 9.11
CA CYS A 145 0.21 0.92 10.49
C CYS A 145 1.23 -0.20 10.73
N ILE A 146 2.49 0.07 10.40
CA ILE A 146 3.60 -0.88 10.56
C ILE A 146 3.82 -1.20 12.04
N PRO A 147 3.77 -2.47 12.48
CA PRO A 147 4.06 -2.84 13.86
C PRO A 147 5.41 -2.31 14.35
N VAL A 148 5.47 -1.90 15.61
CA VAL A 148 6.62 -1.29 16.30
C VAL A 148 6.90 0.15 15.84
N ALA A 149 6.81 0.46 14.56
CA ALA A 149 6.92 1.85 14.07
C ALA A 149 5.67 2.68 14.38
N CYS A 150 4.51 2.02 14.49
CA CYS A 150 3.23 2.64 14.81
C CYS A 150 2.53 1.91 15.96
N LYS A 151 1.77 2.67 16.76
CA LYS A 151 0.72 2.11 17.61
C LYS A 151 -0.45 1.70 16.72
N PRO A 152 -1.16 0.60 17.03
CA PRO A 152 -2.30 0.17 16.21
C PRO A 152 -3.37 1.27 16.14
N ILE A 153 -3.95 1.43 14.96
CA ILE A 153 -5.06 2.36 14.75
C ILE A 153 -6.35 1.68 15.19
N VAL A 154 -7.14 2.41 15.98
CA VAL A 154 -8.43 1.89 16.46
C VAL A 154 -9.56 2.44 15.60
N ILE A 155 -10.35 1.53 15.03
CA ILE A 155 -11.57 1.83 14.27
C ILE A 155 -12.67 1.03 14.94
N ASP A 156 -13.73 1.70 15.40
CA ASP A 156 -14.89 1.09 16.05
C ASP A 156 -14.52 0.12 17.20
N GLY A 157 -13.55 0.53 18.02
CA GLY A 157 -13.04 -0.26 19.15
C GLY A 157 -12.09 -1.41 18.79
N VAL A 158 -11.85 -1.67 17.50
CA VAL A 158 -10.96 -2.73 17.03
C VAL A 158 -9.59 -2.16 16.66
N PRO A 159 -8.48 -2.68 17.22
CA PRO A 159 -7.13 -2.25 16.85
C PRO A 159 -6.68 -2.92 15.55
N TYR A 160 -6.07 -2.14 14.65
CA TYR A 160 -5.56 -2.61 13.36
C TYR A 160 -4.08 -2.29 13.17
N TYR A 161 -3.39 -3.21 12.51
CA TYR A 161 -2.06 -3.06 11.95
C TYR A 161 -2.09 -3.13 10.43
N ASP A 162 -0.93 -2.90 9.81
CA ASP A 162 -0.69 -2.94 8.36
C ASP A 162 -1.31 -4.19 7.71
N GLY A 163 -1.94 -3.98 6.55
CA GLY A 163 -2.65 -5.02 5.82
C GLY A 163 -1.77 -6.18 5.36
N ALA A 164 -0.48 -5.90 5.12
CA ALA A 164 0.48 -6.92 4.70
C ALA A 164 0.79 -8.00 5.77
N LEU A 165 0.22 -7.92 6.98
CA LEU A 165 0.30 -9.00 7.95
C LEU A 165 -0.74 -10.08 7.64
N GLY A 166 -1.97 -9.66 7.35
CA GLY A 166 -3.10 -10.57 7.17
C GLY A 166 -3.23 -11.11 5.74
N ASP A 167 -2.96 -10.28 4.74
CA ASP A 167 -2.92 -10.68 3.33
C ASP A 167 -1.85 -9.87 2.60
N THR A 168 -0.85 -10.57 2.06
CA THR A 168 0.32 -9.94 1.45
C THR A 168 0.18 -9.68 -0.04
N ILE A 169 -0.54 -10.56 -0.76
CA ILE A 169 -0.75 -10.52 -2.21
C ILE A 169 -2.16 -11.09 -2.49
N PRO A 170 -3.21 -10.26 -2.42
CA PRO A 170 -4.62 -10.67 -2.41
C PRO A 170 -5.16 -11.06 -3.79
N LEU A 171 -4.44 -11.89 -4.55
CA LEU A 171 -4.89 -12.37 -5.87
C LEU A 171 -6.17 -13.20 -5.76
N ASP A 172 -6.26 -14.06 -4.71
CA ASP A 172 -7.46 -14.90 -4.51
C ASP A 172 -8.71 -14.05 -4.32
N LYS A 173 -8.60 -12.96 -3.58
CA LYS A 173 -9.71 -12.02 -3.39
C LYS A 173 -10.12 -11.37 -4.71
N ALA A 174 -9.16 -10.87 -5.50
CA ALA A 174 -9.46 -10.22 -6.77
C ALA A 174 -10.16 -11.17 -7.75
N PHE A 175 -9.68 -12.40 -7.89
CA PHE A 175 -10.31 -13.40 -8.76
C PHE A 175 -11.65 -13.91 -8.22
N ALA A 176 -11.80 -14.06 -6.90
CA ALA A 176 -13.08 -14.42 -6.28
C ALA A 176 -14.15 -13.33 -6.47
N ASP A 177 -13.74 -12.06 -6.55
CA ASP A 177 -14.62 -10.92 -6.83
C ASP A 177 -14.88 -10.73 -8.35
N GLY A 178 -14.40 -11.65 -9.18
CA GLY A 178 -14.71 -11.72 -10.60
C GLY A 178 -13.78 -10.97 -11.53
N CYS A 179 -12.56 -10.59 -11.10
CA CYS A 179 -11.56 -10.09 -12.03
C CYS A 179 -11.13 -11.19 -13.01
N ASP A 180 -11.07 -10.85 -14.30
CA ASP A 180 -10.54 -11.73 -15.34
C ASP A 180 -9.02 -11.61 -15.47
N LYS A 181 -8.51 -10.39 -15.29
CA LYS A 181 -7.09 -10.04 -15.34
C LYS A 181 -6.73 -9.13 -14.17
N VAL A 182 -5.48 -9.20 -13.70
CA VAL A 182 -4.98 -8.37 -12.59
C VAL A 182 -3.60 -7.80 -12.92
N VAL A 183 -3.43 -6.50 -12.77
CA VAL A 183 -2.12 -5.85 -12.71
C VAL A 183 -1.65 -5.85 -11.25
N LEU A 184 -0.56 -6.55 -10.99
CA LEU A 184 0.05 -6.65 -9.66
C LEU A 184 1.30 -5.76 -9.59
N ILE A 185 1.23 -4.69 -8.80
CA ILE A 185 2.34 -3.76 -8.61
C ILE A 185 3.13 -4.15 -7.36
N LEU A 186 4.40 -4.50 -7.57
CA LEU A 186 5.36 -4.85 -6.53
C LEU A 186 6.40 -3.74 -6.40
N THR A 187 6.75 -3.38 -5.17
CA THR A 187 7.77 -2.35 -4.90
C THR A 187 9.16 -2.95 -4.62
N LYS A 188 9.38 -4.19 -5.04
CA LYS A 188 10.63 -4.94 -4.99
C LYS A 188 10.71 -5.86 -6.22
N PRO A 189 11.92 -6.27 -6.62
CA PRO A 189 12.08 -7.26 -7.68
C PRO A 189 11.31 -8.55 -7.38
N ALA A 190 10.57 -9.03 -8.38
CA ALA A 190 9.70 -10.21 -8.25
C ALA A 190 10.48 -11.53 -8.02
N GLY A 191 11.76 -11.57 -8.36
CA GLY A 191 12.62 -12.75 -8.18
C GLY A 191 13.27 -12.88 -6.80
N ILE A 192 13.09 -11.87 -5.91
CA ILE A 192 13.74 -11.89 -4.59
C ILE A 192 12.88 -12.63 -3.57
N ILE A 193 13.43 -13.71 -3.01
CA ILE A 193 12.85 -14.41 -1.86
C ILE A 193 12.96 -13.52 -0.62
N ARG A 194 11.85 -13.23 0.02
CA ARG A 194 11.79 -12.46 1.25
C ARG A 194 12.24 -13.30 2.44
N ALA A 195 13.23 -12.80 3.20
CA ALA A 195 13.67 -13.39 4.45
C ALA A 195 12.77 -12.98 5.62
N ASP A 196 12.57 -13.89 6.59
CA ASP A 196 11.68 -13.72 7.75
C ASP A 196 12.35 -13.17 9.02
N SER A 197 13.68 -13.07 9.03
CA SER A 197 14.45 -12.76 10.24
C SER A 197 14.07 -11.45 10.93
N THR A 198 13.80 -10.40 10.14
CA THR A 198 13.34 -9.10 10.66
C THR A 198 11.91 -9.20 11.17
N ASP A 199 11.02 -9.84 10.42
CA ASP A 199 9.61 -10.01 10.78
C ASP A 199 9.47 -10.79 12.09
N ARG A 200 10.25 -11.85 12.30
CA ARG A 200 10.29 -12.61 13.55
C ARG A 200 10.78 -11.80 14.75
N LYS A 201 11.75 -10.91 14.55
CA LYS A 201 12.20 -10.00 15.63
C LYS A 201 11.10 -9.01 16.03
N LEU A 202 10.44 -8.39 15.07
CA LEU A 202 9.34 -7.45 15.32
C LEU A 202 8.12 -8.16 15.94
N ALA A 203 7.81 -9.38 15.52
CA ALA A 203 6.75 -10.19 16.07
C ALA A 203 6.91 -10.43 17.58
N ARG A 204 8.14 -10.67 18.05
CA ARG A 204 8.44 -10.85 19.49
C ARG A 204 8.06 -9.61 20.31
N VAL A 205 8.22 -8.41 19.75
CA VAL A 205 7.91 -7.13 20.44
C VAL A 205 6.41 -6.99 20.70
N ILE A 206 5.57 -7.33 19.70
CA ILE A 206 4.11 -7.15 19.82
C ILE A 206 3.39 -8.37 20.41
N ARG A 207 4.06 -9.55 20.55
CA ARG A 207 3.47 -10.84 20.90
C ARG A 207 2.69 -10.82 22.21
N ARG A 208 3.18 -10.08 23.24
CA ARG A 208 2.52 -10.05 24.55
C ARG A 208 1.12 -9.43 24.45
N ARG A 209 0.97 -8.39 23.63
CA ARG A 209 -0.29 -7.63 23.54
C ARG A 209 -1.19 -8.13 22.41
N TYR A 210 -0.59 -8.55 21.29
CA TYR A 210 -1.29 -8.97 20.09
C TYR A 210 -0.70 -10.27 19.52
N PRO A 211 -0.92 -11.42 20.21
CA PRO A 211 -0.28 -12.69 19.86
C PRO A 211 -0.63 -13.16 18.44
N LYS A 212 -1.89 -12.96 18.01
CA LYS A 212 -2.33 -13.36 16.66
C LYS A 212 -1.74 -12.51 15.56
N ALA A 213 -1.67 -11.19 15.73
CA ALA A 213 -0.96 -10.32 14.78
C ALA A 213 0.55 -10.64 14.75
N ALA A 214 1.16 -10.99 15.88
CA ALA A 214 2.56 -11.42 15.94
C ALA A 214 2.80 -12.72 15.16
N GLU A 215 1.89 -13.67 15.23
CA GLU A 215 1.92 -14.91 14.44
C GLU A 215 1.92 -14.60 12.94
N GLN A 216 0.97 -13.77 12.48
CA GLN A 216 0.90 -13.34 11.07
C GLN A 216 2.15 -12.56 10.63
N LEU A 217 2.66 -11.68 11.47
CA LEU A 217 3.90 -10.96 11.18
C LEU A 217 5.11 -11.92 11.02
N ALA A 218 5.19 -12.96 11.82
CA ALA A 218 6.26 -13.97 11.71
C ALA A 218 6.15 -14.81 10.41
N LEU A 219 4.92 -15.03 9.91
CA LEU A 219 4.64 -15.78 8.68
C LEU A 219 4.62 -14.91 7.41
N ARG A 220 4.64 -13.59 7.56
CA ARG A 220 4.48 -12.64 6.44
C ARG A 220 5.44 -12.89 5.28
N ALA A 221 6.69 -13.23 5.56
CA ALA A 221 7.67 -13.50 4.51
C ALA A 221 7.32 -14.77 3.71
N GLN A 222 6.83 -15.81 4.40
CA GLN A 222 6.36 -17.05 3.77
C GLN A 222 5.15 -16.76 2.87
N HIS A 223 4.10 -16.13 3.40
CA HIS A 223 2.89 -15.80 2.64
C HIS A 223 3.20 -14.91 1.43
N TYR A 224 4.13 -13.96 1.57
CA TYR A 224 4.58 -13.13 0.45
C TYR A 224 5.24 -13.99 -0.64
N ASN A 225 6.15 -14.88 -0.28
CA ASN A 225 6.86 -15.72 -1.25
C ASN A 225 5.90 -16.69 -1.96
N GLU A 226 4.96 -17.29 -1.23
CA GLU A 226 3.90 -18.14 -1.81
C GLU A 226 3.01 -17.33 -2.79
N GLY A 227 2.63 -16.10 -2.40
CA GLY A 227 1.86 -15.19 -3.25
C GLY A 227 2.60 -14.79 -4.54
N ILE A 228 3.92 -14.57 -4.46
CA ILE A 228 4.75 -14.31 -5.66
C ILE A 228 4.79 -15.52 -6.59
N GLN A 229 4.97 -16.73 -6.06
CA GLN A 229 4.95 -17.94 -6.87
C GLN A 229 3.61 -18.10 -7.60
N LYS A 230 2.49 -17.87 -6.89
CA LYS A 230 1.16 -17.87 -7.49
C LYS A 230 1.00 -16.80 -8.58
N ALA A 231 1.48 -15.57 -8.30
CA ALA A 231 1.47 -14.48 -9.28
C ALA A 231 2.22 -14.86 -10.57
N GLN A 232 3.39 -15.49 -10.43
CA GLN A 232 4.19 -15.95 -11.58
C GLN A 232 3.49 -17.05 -12.40
N GLN A 233 2.80 -17.99 -11.74
CA GLN A 233 1.99 -19.00 -12.42
C GLN A 233 0.84 -18.36 -13.21
N LEU A 234 0.10 -17.46 -12.59
CA LEU A 234 -1.00 -16.73 -13.23
C LEU A 234 -0.51 -15.78 -14.34
N ALA A 235 0.71 -15.26 -14.22
CA ALA A 235 1.33 -14.46 -15.28
C ALA A 235 1.66 -15.31 -16.51
N ALA A 236 2.14 -16.55 -16.33
CA ALA A 236 2.35 -17.49 -17.43
C ALA A 236 1.03 -17.88 -18.13
N GLU A 237 -0.11 -17.80 -17.44
CA GLU A 237 -1.45 -17.99 -17.99
C GLU A 237 -2.04 -16.73 -18.65
N GLY A 238 -1.32 -15.60 -18.63
CA GLY A 238 -1.80 -14.32 -19.14
C GLY A 238 -2.88 -13.62 -18.27
N LYS A 239 -3.12 -14.12 -17.06
CA LYS A 239 -4.13 -13.58 -16.11
C LYS A 239 -3.57 -12.49 -15.20
N VAL A 240 -2.26 -12.46 -14.97
CA VAL A 240 -1.59 -11.46 -14.12
C VAL A 240 -0.47 -10.80 -14.90
N LEU A 241 -0.42 -9.46 -14.88
CA LEU A 241 0.76 -8.71 -15.28
C LEU A 241 1.47 -8.26 -13.99
N ILE A 242 2.71 -8.70 -13.81
CA ILE A 242 3.54 -8.26 -12.68
C ILE A 242 4.34 -7.02 -13.10
N ILE A 243 4.05 -5.88 -12.50
CA ILE A 243 4.84 -4.65 -12.61
C ILE A 243 5.72 -4.56 -11.37
N ALA A 244 7.03 -4.69 -11.55
CA ALA A 244 7.99 -4.76 -10.44
C ALA A 244 9.29 -4.07 -10.84
N ALA A 245 9.80 -3.19 -9.97
CA ALA A 245 11.12 -2.61 -10.17
C ALA A 245 12.18 -3.72 -10.20
N ASP A 246 13.06 -3.71 -11.19
CA ASP A 246 14.23 -4.60 -11.28
C ASP A 246 15.26 -4.31 -10.16
N ASP A 247 15.30 -3.04 -9.71
CA ASP A 247 16.11 -2.55 -8.59
C ASP A 247 15.34 -1.47 -7.83
N THR A 248 15.50 -1.42 -6.51
CA THR A 248 14.87 -0.44 -5.64
C THR A 248 15.64 0.89 -5.52
N CYS A 249 16.70 1.09 -6.29
CA CYS A 249 17.59 2.26 -6.21
C CYS A 249 18.13 2.52 -4.80
N GLY A 250 18.31 1.44 -3.99
CA GLY A 250 18.71 1.54 -2.59
C GLY A 250 17.60 1.97 -1.61
N VAL A 251 16.38 2.25 -2.08
CA VAL A 251 15.25 2.64 -1.24
C VAL A 251 14.76 1.45 -0.43
N LYS A 252 14.71 1.61 0.89
CA LYS A 252 14.10 0.67 1.86
C LYS A 252 12.78 1.26 2.36
N THR A 253 12.06 0.52 3.20
CA THR A 253 10.73 0.90 3.72
C THR A 253 10.70 2.30 4.35
N LEU A 254 11.76 2.74 5.01
CA LEU A 254 11.85 4.04 5.70
C LEU A 254 13.07 4.86 5.26
N THR A 255 13.63 4.62 4.09
CA THR A 255 14.76 5.39 3.54
C THR A 255 14.31 6.77 3.10
N ARG A 256 15.00 7.82 3.56
CA ARG A 256 14.79 9.21 3.18
C ARG A 256 15.96 9.72 2.34
N ASP A 257 15.95 9.37 1.07
CA ASP A 257 16.93 9.80 0.07
C ASP A 257 16.16 10.27 -1.17
N ARG A 258 16.15 11.58 -1.37
CA ARG A 258 15.38 12.23 -2.44
C ARG A 258 15.75 11.74 -3.82
N GLU A 259 17.05 11.62 -4.10
CA GLU A 259 17.52 11.22 -5.42
C GLU A 259 17.17 9.75 -5.71
N ALA A 260 17.32 8.88 -4.70
CA ALA A 260 16.92 7.49 -4.82
C ALA A 260 15.40 7.34 -5.03
N LEU A 261 14.61 8.11 -4.27
CA LEU A 261 13.14 8.14 -4.41
C LEU A 261 12.71 8.63 -5.80
N LYS A 262 13.32 9.71 -6.31
CA LYS A 262 13.04 10.24 -7.65
C LYS A 262 13.37 9.22 -8.74
N LYS A 263 14.52 8.56 -8.64
CA LYS A 263 14.89 7.49 -9.59
C LYS A 263 13.86 6.36 -9.58
N LEU A 264 13.43 5.93 -8.40
CA LEU A 264 12.47 4.84 -8.25
C LEU A 264 11.09 5.23 -8.79
N TYR A 265 10.65 6.48 -8.62
CA TYR A 265 9.44 7.00 -9.25
C TYR A 265 9.52 6.96 -10.78
N THR A 266 10.63 7.44 -11.36
CA THR A 266 10.84 7.41 -12.82
C THR A 266 10.82 5.98 -13.37
N LYS A 267 11.36 5.00 -12.62
CA LYS A 267 11.24 3.59 -13.00
C LYS A 267 9.77 3.15 -13.03
N GLY A 268 8.96 3.57 -12.06
CA GLY A 268 7.53 3.26 -12.04
C GLY A 268 6.78 3.80 -13.26
N LEU A 269 7.08 5.04 -13.68
CA LEU A 269 6.54 5.63 -14.91
C LEU A 269 6.90 4.78 -16.14
N HIS A 270 8.17 4.40 -16.27
CA HIS A 270 8.66 3.62 -17.41
C HIS A 270 8.08 2.21 -17.44
N ASP A 271 8.14 1.49 -16.32
CA ASP A 271 7.72 0.08 -16.26
C ASP A 271 6.20 -0.08 -16.46
N ALA A 272 5.42 0.99 -16.21
CA ALA A 272 3.99 1.02 -16.42
C ALA A 272 3.58 0.91 -17.90
N GLU A 273 4.47 1.19 -18.85
CA GLU A 273 4.19 1.09 -20.29
C GLU A 273 3.67 -0.31 -20.69
N ALA A 274 4.13 -1.35 -19.99
CA ALA A 274 3.68 -2.73 -20.21
C ALA A 274 2.18 -2.94 -19.90
N ILE A 275 1.55 -2.04 -19.13
CA ILE A 275 0.12 -2.13 -18.78
C ILE A 275 -0.75 -1.92 -20.03
N ARG A 276 -0.32 -1.07 -20.97
CA ARG A 276 -1.10 -0.71 -22.17
C ARG A 276 -1.59 -1.94 -22.93
N ASP A 277 -0.68 -2.86 -23.22
CA ASP A 277 -1.00 -4.05 -24.01
C ASP A 277 -1.77 -5.12 -23.23
N PHE A 278 -1.71 -5.04 -21.91
CA PHE A 278 -2.37 -6.02 -21.05
C PHE A 278 -3.86 -5.69 -20.80
N VAL A 279 -4.22 -4.42 -20.81
CA VAL A 279 -5.59 -3.96 -20.49
C VAL A 279 -6.51 -3.85 -21.72
N VAL A 280 -5.96 -4.09 -22.90
CA VAL A 280 -6.71 -4.06 -24.18
C VAL A 280 -7.50 -5.36 -24.43
#